data_777c0c91dc0496d2f268f58c96e58986
#
_entry.id   777c0c91dc0496d2f268f58c96e58986
#
_cell.length_a   1.000
_cell.length_b   1.000
_cell.length_c   1.000
_cell.angle_alpha   90.00
_cell.angle_beta   90.00
_cell.angle_gamma   90.00
#
_symmetry.space_group_name_H-M   'P 1'
#
loop_
_entity.id
_entity.type
_entity.pdbx_description
1 polymer ?
#
loop_
_entity_poly.entity_id
_entity_poly.type
_entity_poly.pdbx_seq_one_letter_code
_entity_poly.pdbx_strand_id
1 'polypeptide(L)'
;KKLVKLFTSTGGGGAINSFDENGEINFKVTKTIGGGGYMALFNADRNEIVEFGATTNKTGYFNINDRDGKKIAWLTYTDGGGGYFALLNNDIETIRLSTPEEGGRIGISNKLNNRIAYIGTQEDMDGNLTISNSSGTKLGGIPTNY
;
A
#
# COMPACT_ATOMS: atom_id res chain seq x y z
N LYS A 1 28.58 -16.53 15.39
CA LYS A 1 27.24 -15.96 15.15
C LYS A 1 27.31 -14.97 13.99
N LYS A 2 26.50 -15.12 12.94
CA LYS A 2 26.42 -14.14 11.84
C LYS A 2 25.43 -13.06 12.26
N LEU A 3 25.89 -11.80 12.28
CA LEU A 3 25.02 -10.64 12.52
C LEU A 3 24.52 -10.01 11.21
N VAL A 4 25.41 -10.00 10.20
CA VAL A 4 25.11 -9.44 8.86
C VAL A 4 25.76 -10.32 7.79
N LYS A 5 25.08 -10.49 6.66
CA LYS A 5 25.62 -11.18 5.48
C LYS A 5 25.45 -10.28 4.25
N LEU A 6 26.56 -10.08 3.53
CA LEU A 6 26.59 -9.49 2.19
C LEU A 6 26.83 -10.62 1.19
N PHE A 7 26.03 -10.71 0.14
CA PHE A 7 26.14 -11.81 -0.82
C PHE A 7 25.51 -11.44 -2.16
N THR A 8 25.76 -12.26 -3.16
CA THR A 8 25.04 -12.17 -4.45
C THR A 8 23.76 -13.00 -4.36
N SER A 9 22.61 -12.37 -4.63
CA SER A 9 21.33 -13.08 -4.69
C SER A 9 21.28 -14.04 -5.90
N THR A 10 20.38 -15.01 -5.84
CA THR A 10 20.18 -15.99 -6.93
C THR A 10 19.89 -15.33 -8.30
N GLY A 11 19.37 -14.10 -8.32
CA GLY A 11 19.12 -13.32 -9.52
C GLY A 11 20.32 -12.45 -9.98
N GLY A 12 21.53 -12.61 -9.40
CA GLY A 12 22.75 -11.90 -9.78
C GLY A 12 22.91 -10.48 -9.21
N GLY A 13 22.01 -10.03 -8.31
CA GLY A 13 22.12 -8.74 -7.62
C GLY A 13 22.79 -8.86 -6.25
N GLY A 14 23.31 -7.75 -5.73
CA GLY A 14 23.78 -7.68 -4.34
C GLY A 14 22.64 -7.84 -3.34
N ALA A 15 22.90 -8.47 -2.20
CA ALA A 15 21.93 -8.61 -1.12
C ALA A 15 22.60 -8.43 0.25
N ILE A 16 21.81 -7.92 1.19
CA ILE A 16 22.18 -7.72 2.60
C ILE A 16 21.11 -8.38 3.44
N ASN A 17 21.50 -9.26 4.35
CA ASN A 17 20.65 -9.77 5.41
C ASN A 17 21.25 -9.44 6.77
N SER A 18 20.43 -8.97 7.69
CA SER A 18 20.73 -8.93 9.12
C SER A 18 20.00 -10.07 9.81
N PHE A 19 20.57 -10.58 10.90
CA PHE A 19 20.07 -11.73 11.62
C PHE A 19 19.92 -11.40 13.10
N ASP A 20 18.91 -11.97 13.72
CA ASP A 20 18.71 -11.94 15.17
C ASP A 20 19.67 -12.89 15.91
N GLU A 21 19.48 -13.03 17.21
CA GLU A 21 20.30 -13.92 18.05
C GLU A 21 20.11 -15.41 17.74
N ASN A 22 19.00 -15.81 17.15
CA ASN A 22 18.70 -17.17 16.75
C ASN A 22 19.22 -17.51 15.34
N GLY A 23 19.73 -16.49 14.61
CA GLY A 23 20.22 -16.64 13.24
C GLY A 23 19.13 -16.49 12.19
N GLU A 24 17.97 -15.97 12.57
CA GLU A 24 16.85 -15.70 11.68
C GLU A 24 16.95 -14.29 11.09
N ILE A 25 16.47 -14.12 9.86
CA ILE A 25 16.52 -12.83 9.17
C ILE A 25 15.49 -11.88 9.81
N ASN A 26 15.96 -10.73 10.29
CA ASN A 26 15.14 -9.64 10.79
C ASN A 26 15.10 -8.42 9.86
N PHE A 27 16.06 -8.34 8.93
CA PHE A 27 16.15 -7.30 7.91
C PHE A 27 16.74 -7.85 6.62
N LYS A 28 16.21 -7.43 5.48
CA LYS A 28 16.66 -7.89 4.16
C LYS A 28 16.65 -6.74 3.16
N VAL A 29 17.74 -6.62 2.40
CA VAL A 29 17.79 -5.81 1.18
C VAL A 29 18.20 -6.72 0.03
N THR A 30 17.46 -6.69 -1.07
CA THR A 30 17.78 -7.52 -2.22
C THR A 30 17.15 -6.95 -3.50
N LYS A 31 17.27 -7.68 -4.58
CA LYS A 31 16.61 -7.42 -5.85
C LYS A 31 15.29 -8.19 -5.93
N THR A 32 14.25 -7.59 -6.48
CA THR A 32 13.01 -8.29 -6.87
C THR A 32 13.23 -9.15 -8.12
N ILE A 33 12.32 -10.09 -8.39
CA ILE A 33 12.33 -10.91 -9.61
C ILE A 33 12.30 -10.01 -10.86
N GLY A 34 11.59 -8.89 -10.83
CA GLY A 34 11.53 -7.88 -11.91
C GLY A 34 12.77 -6.98 -12.03
N GLY A 35 13.80 -7.18 -11.20
CA GLY A 35 15.07 -6.42 -11.25
C GLY A 35 15.10 -5.16 -10.40
N GLY A 36 14.02 -4.76 -9.77
CA GLY A 36 13.97 -3.60 -8.86
C GLY A 36 14.55 -3.89 -7.48
N GLY A 37 14.85 -2.85 -6.71
CA GLY A 37 15.26 -2.97 -5.30
C GLY A 37 14.08 -3.38 -4.41
N TYR A 38 14.41 -4.11 -3.34
CA TYR A 38 13.45 -4.57 -2.33
C TYR A 38 14.10 -4.50 -0.95
N MET A 39 13.36 -4.03 0.05
CA MET A 39 13.76 -4.04 1.45
C MET A 39 12.59 -4.50 2.32
N ALA A 40 12.88 -5.33 3.33
CA ALA A 40 11.89 -5.81 4.28
C ALA A 40 12.43 -5.87 5.71
N LEU A 41 11.53 -5.62 6.67
CA LEU A 41 11.69 -5.90 8.09
C LEU A 41 10.78 -7.05 8.48
N PHE A 42 11.28 -7.93 9.33
CA PHE A 42 10.56 -9.11 9.81
C PHE A 42 10.36 -9.03 11.32
N ASN A 43 9.22 -9.51 11.80
CA ASN A 43 8.98 -9.72 13.24
C ASN A 43 9.60 -11.04 13.72
N ALA A 44 9.44 -11.33 15.01
CA ALA A 44 9.95 -12.57 15.61
C ALA A 44 9.31 -13.85 15.03
N ASP A 45 8.10 -13.75 14.46
CA ASP A 45 7.38 -14.86 13.82
C ASP A 45 7.74 -15.00 12.34
N ARG A 46 8.72 -14.21 11.85
CA ARG A 46 9.22 -14.18 10.46
C ARG A 46 8.22 -13.66 9.42
N ASN A 47 7.19 -12.97 9.87
CA ASN A 47 6.29 -12.25 8.98
C ASN A 47 6.91 -10.91 8.58
N GLU A 48 6.80 -10.56 7.31
CA GLU A 48 7.19 -9.25 6.81
C GLU A 48 6.22 -8.20 7.34
N ILE A 49 6.71 -7.28 8.20
CA ILE A 49 5.89 -6.23 8.83
C ILE A 49 6.02 -4.87 8.15
N VAL A 50 7.14 -4.64 7.47
CA VAL A 50 7.38 -3.46 6.63
C VAL A 50 8.12 -3.90 5.39
N GLU A 51 7.67 -3.46 4.23
CA GLU A 51 8.38 -3.69 2.98
C GLU A 51 8.26 -2.48 2.05
N PHE A 52 9.30 -2.22 1.30
CA PHE A 52 9.26 -1.28 0.20
C PHE A 52 10.19 -1.70 -0.93
N GLY A 53 9.85 -1.29 -2.14
CA GLY A 53 10.61 -1.71 -3.29
C GLY A 53 9.98 -1.26 -4.60
N ALA A 54 10.46 -1.85 -5.68
CA ALA A 54 9.91 -1.67 -7.01
C ALA A 54 9.07 -2.88 -7.43
N THR A 55 7.93 -2.60 -8.04
CA THR A 55 7.07 -3.61 -8.66
C THR A 55 7.66 -4.09 -9.99
N THR A 56 7.09 -5.14 -10.56
CA THR A 56 7.42 -5.59 -11.94
C THR A 56 7.12 -4.52 -12.99
N ASN A 57 6.16 -3.64 -12.73
CA ASN A 57 5.80 -2.51 -13.61
C ASN A 57 6.70 -1.28 -13.39
N LYS A 58 7.83 -1.43 -12.67
CA LYS A 58 8.84 -0.38 -12.40
C LYS A 58 8.33 0.77 -11.53
N THR A 59 7.24 0.59 -10.81
CA THR A 59 6.70 1.57 -9.86
C THR A 59 7.15 1.26 -8.44
N GLY A 60 7.23 2.28 -7.58
CA GLY A 60 7.56 2.10 -6.17
C GLY A 60 6.34 1.67 -5.34
N TYR A 61 6.59 0.93 -4.27
CA TYR A 61 5.58 0.66 -3.25
C TYR A 61 6.17 0.69 -1.84
N PHE A 62 5.32 0.95 -0.86
CA PHE A 62 5.59 0.82 0.56
C PHE A 62 4.39 0.16 1.23
N ASN A 63 4.62 -0.96 1.93
CA ASN A 63 3.59 -1.70 2.65
C ASN A 63 3.91 -1.74 4.15
N ILE A 64 2.88 -1.61 4.97
CA ILE A 64 2.91 -1.95 6.39
C ILE A 64 1.94 -3.11 6.58
N ASN A 65 2.40 -4.15 7.25
CA ASN A 65 1.63 -5.33 7.54
C ASN A 65 1.43 -5.46 9.06
N ASP A 66 0.41 -6.17 9.49
CA ASP A 66 0.22 -6.55 10.88
C ASP A 66 1.21 -7.64 11.32
N ARG A 67 1.10 -8.08 12.57
CA ARG A 67 1.98 -9.12 13.13
C ARG A 67 1.91 -10.45 12.37
N ASP A 68 0.80 -10.74 11.68
CA ASP A 68 0.55 -11.99 10.96
C ASP A 68 0.94 -11.87 9.47
N GLY A 69 1.51 -10.71 9.06
CA GLY A 69 1.94 -10.43 7.68
C GLY A 69 0.82 -9.97 6.76
N LYS A 70 -0.36 -9.64 7.28
CA LYS A 70 -1.46 -9.09 6.48
C LYS A 70 -1.30 -7.58 6.30
N LYS A 71 -1.51 -7.11 5.09
CA LYS A 71 -1.40 -5.69 4.76
C LYS A 71 -2.45 -4.85 5.50
N ILE A 72 -1.99 -3.82 6.21
CA ILE A 72 -2.83 -2.84 6.91
C ILE A 72 -2.70 -1.42 6.36
N ALA A 73 -1.59 -1.12 5.67
CA ALA A 73 -1.43 0.13 4.94
C ALA A 73 -0.54 -0.08 3.71
N TRP A 74 -0.79 0.67 2.66
CA TRP A 74 0.10 0.69 1.50
C TRP A 74 0.12 2.05 0.81
N LEU A 75 1.28 2.36 0.25
CA LEU A 75 1.51 3.49 -0.64
C LEU A 75 2.04 2.94 -1.96
N THR A 76 1.44 3.32 -3.06
CA THR A 76 1.85 2.88 -4.39
C THR A 76 1.42 3.89 -5.46
N TYR A 77 1.46 3.49 -6.67
CA TYR A 77 1.11 4.22 -7.87
C TYR A 77 -0.22 3.68 -8.46
N THR A 78 -1.03 4.54 -9.06
CA THR A 78 -2.20 4.15 -9.85
C THR A 78 -1.84 3.96 -11.32
N ASP A 79 -2.55 3.11 -12.04
CA ASP A 79 -2.33 2.89 -13.48
C ASP A 79 -2.46 4.18 -14.32
N GLY A 80 -3.20 5.19 -13.83
CA GLY A 80 -3.34 6.51 -14.43
C GLY A 80 -2.25 7.54 -14.07
N GLY A 81 -1.13 7.14 -13.44
CA GLY A 81 0.02 8.02 -13.17
C GLY A 81 0.04 8.70 -11.81
N GLY A 82 -0.96 8.50 -10.98
CA GLY A 82 -1.08 9.17 -9.69
C GLY A 82 -0.62 8.35 -8.49
N GLY A 83 -0.45 9.01 -7.34
CA GLY A 83 -0.19 8.36 -6.07
C GLY A 83 -1.44 7.68 -5.50
N TYR A 84 -1.23 6.62 -4.74
CA TYR A 84 -2.27 5.85 -4.08
C TYR A 84 -1.85 5.51 -2.65
N PHE A 85 -2.69 5.83 -1.67
CA PHE A 85 -2.51 5.42 -0.28
C PHE A 85 -3.80 4.80 0.24
N ALA A 86 -3.70 3.65 0.90
CA ALA A 86 -4.84 3.00 1.52
C ALA A 86 -4.53 2.48 2.93
N LEU A 87 -5.55 2.51 3.79
CA LEU A 87 -5.59 1.78 5.04
C LEU A 87 -6.61 0.65 4.91
N LEU A 88 -6.23 -0.54 5.38
CA LEU A 88 -7.03 -1.75 5.26
C LEU A 88 -7.44 -2.28 6.63
N ASN A 89 -8.60 -2.90 6.68
CA ASN A 89 -9.05 -3.72 7.80
C ASN A 89 -9.59 -5.04 7.22
N ASN A 90 -8.92 -6.16 7.51
CA ASN A 90 -9.24 -7.48 6.96
C ASN A 90 -9.37 -7.46 5.43
N ASP A 91 -8.33 -6.96 4.73
CA ASP A 91 -8.24 -6.85 3.27
C ASP A 91 -9.26 -5.89 2.61
N ILE A 92 -10.06 -5.18 3.40
CA ILE A 92 -10.99 -4.16 2.92
C ILE A 92 -10.34 -2.79 3.06
N GLU A 93 -10.23 -2.04 1.97
CA GLU A 93 -9.78 -0.66 1.99
C GLU A 93 -10.82 0.23 2.67
N THR A 94 -10.54 0.59 3.93
CA THR A 94 -11.44 1.45 4.72
C THR A 94 -11.20 2.93 4.51
N ILE A 95 -9.97 3.32 4.19
CA ILE A 95 -9.60 4.69 3.79
C ILE A 95 -8.75 4.60 2.53
N ARG A 96 -9.06 5.45 1.54
CA ARG A 96 -8.31 5.57 0.30
C ARG A 96 -8.06 7.04 -0.02
N LEU A 97 -6.81 7.37 -0.34
CA LEU A 97 -6.42 8.62 -1.00
C LEU A 97 -5.81 8.25 -2.35
N SER A 98 -6.23 8.90 -3.40
CA SER A 98 -5.68 8.64 -4.74
C SER A 98 -5.68 9.91 -5.57
N THR A 99 -4.75 10.00 -6.51
CA THR A 99 -4.64 11.10 -7.46
C THR A 99 -4.67 10.55 -8.89
N PRO A 100 -5.85 10.07 -9.37
CA PRO A 100 -6.00 9.72 -10.78
C PRO A 100 -5.87 10.96 -11.67
N GLU A 101 -5.92 10.77 -12.98
CA GLU A 101 -5.72 11.83 -13.97
C GLU A 101 -6.68 13.00 -13.76
N GLU A 102 -7.91 12.74 -13.36
CA GLU A 102 -8.97 13.75 -13.16
C GLU A 102 -8.81 14.56 -11.86
N GLY A 103 -7.90 14.16 -10.95
CA GLY A 103 -7.62 14.90 -9.71
C GLY A 103 -7.66 14.07 -8.43
N GLY A 104 -7.59 14.74 -7.29
CA GLY A 104 -7.49 14.08 -5.99
C GLY A 104 -8.81 13.49 -5.49
N ARG A 105 -8.73 12.33 -4.82
CA ARG A 105 -9.89 11.62 -4.25
C ARG A 105 -9.58 11.10 -2.84
N ILE A 106 -10.56 11.24 -1.95
CA ILE A 106 -10.58 10.62 -0.62
C ILE A 106 -11.85 9.76 -0.54
N GLY A 107 -11.70 8.49 -0.25
CA GLY A 107 -12.80 7.56 -0.05
C GLY A 107 -12.74 6.91 1.32
N ILE A 108 -13.89 6.80 1.98
CA ILE A 108 -14.05 6.04 3.23
C ILE A 108 -15.10 4.95 2.98
N SER A 109 -14.74 3.71 3.29
CA SER A 109 -15.61 2.55 3.15
C SER A 109 -15.87 1.88 4.50
N ASN A 110 -17.01 1.23 4.65
CA ASN A 110 -17.32 0.41 5.81
C ASN A 110 -16.76 -1.02 5.65
N LYS A 111 -16.95 -1.85 6.68
CA LYS A 111 -16.51 -3.25 6.69
C LYS A 111 -17.16 -4.16 5.62
N LEU A 112 -18.19 -3.70 4.93
CA LEU A 112 -18.85 -4.38 3.81
C LEU A 112 -18.33 -3.89 2.45
N ASN A 113 -17.25 -3.08 2.44
CA ASN A 113 -16.68 -2.43 1.27
C ASN A 113 -17.65 -1.45 0.56
N ASN A 114 -18.69 -0.99 1.25
CA ASN A 114 -19.57 0.06 0.75
C ASN A 114 -18.94 1.43 1.05
N ARG A 115 -18.83 2.29 0.04
CA ARG A 115 -18.34 3.66 0.22
C ARG A 115 -19.38 4.48 0.99
N ILE A 116 -19.01 4.99 2.16
CA ILE A 116 -19.88 5.77 3.05
C ILE A 116 -19.56 7.27 3.03
N ALA A 117 -18.34 7.65 2.64
CA ALA A 117 -17.99 9.04 2.38
C ALA A 117 -17.02 9.14 1.19
N TYR A 118 -17.13 10.22 0.43
CA TYR A 118 -16.25 10.51 -0.69
C TYR A 118 -16.06 12.03 -0.83
N ILE A 119 -14.83 12.44 -1.06
CA ILE A 119 -14.44 13.80 -1.44
C ILE A 119 -13.49 13.68 -2.62
N GLY A 120 -13.74 14.38 -3.70
CA GLY A 120 -12.83 14.34 -4.83
C GLY A 120 -13.43 14.89 -6.12
N THR A 121 -12.66 14.77 -7.18
CA THR A 121 -13.07 15.16 -8.53
C THR A 121 -13.87 14.03 -9.20
N GLN A 122 -14.79 14.40 -10.08
CA GLN A 122 -15.51 13.52 -11.00
C GLN A 122 -14.89 13.58 -12.40
N GLU A 123 -15.46 12.85 -13.36
CA GLU A 123 -15.00 12.81 -14.75
C GLU A 123 -15.07 14.19 -15.45
N ASP A 124 -15.98 15.07 -15.01
CA ASP A 124 -16.12 16.45 -15.47
C ASP A 124 -15.15 17.43 -14.80
N MET A 125 -14.22 16.91 -13.96
CA MET A 125 -13.27 17.65 -13.13
C MET A 125 -13.89 18.50 -12.01
N ASP A 126 -15.22 18.45 -11.82
CA ASP A 126 -15.87 19.12 -10.71
C ASP A 126 -15.64 18.42 -9.38
N GLY A 127 -15.58 19.18 -8.30
CA GLY A 127 -15.46 18.66 -6.94
C GLY A 127 -16.77 18.00 -6.50
N ASN A 128 -16.69 16.94 -5.70
CA ASN A 128 -17.83 16.24 -5.15
C ASN A 128 -17.60 15.87 -3.68
N LEU A 129 -18.60 16.11 -2.85
CA LEU A 129 -18.73 15.55 -1.51
C LEU A 129 -19.97 14.68 -1.45
N THR A 130 -19.81 13.38 -1.18
CA THR A 130 -20.93 12.45 -1.06
C THR A 130 -20.89 11.76 0.30
N ILE A 131 -22.05 11.67 0.96
CA ILE A 131 -22.29 10.86 2.16
C ILE A 131 -23.33 9.79 1.81
N SER A 132 -23.07 8.56 2.22
CA SER A 132 -23.95 7.41 1.96
C SER A 132 -24.26 6.68 3.27
N ASN A 133 -25.32 5.88 3.28
CA ASN A 133 -25.65 4.99 4.39
C ASN A 133 -24.74 3.74 4.36
N SER A 134 -24.94 2.84 5.32
CA SER A 134 -24.15 1.61 5.46
C SER A 134 -24.26 0.65 4.28
N SER A 135 -25.31 0.74 3.46
CA SER A 135 -25.47 -0.04 2.22
C SER A 135 -24.85 0.64 0.99
N GLY A 136 -24.28 1.85 1.15
CA GLY A 136 -23.72 2.63 0.04
C GLY A 136 -24.73 3.51 -0.70
N THR A 137 -25.98 3.55 -0.25
CA THR A 137 -26.99 4.44 -0.85
C THR A 137 -26.72 5.89 -0.47
N LYS A 138 -26.64 6.79 -1.44
CA LYS A 138 -26.37 8.22 -1.23
C LYS A 138 -27.48 8.86 -0.38
N LEU A 139 -27.09 9.46 0.73
CA LEU A 139 -27.97 10.23 1.62
C LEU A 139 -27.99 11.72 1.29
N GLY A 140 -26.87 12.24 0.79
CA GLY A 140 -26.68 13.63 0.45
C GLY A 140 -25.27 13.87 -0.09
N GLY A 141 -25.03 15.09 -0.53
CA GLY A 141 -23.74 15.53 -1.05
C GLY A 141 -23.86 16.96 -1.55
N ILE A 142 -22.73 17.57 -1.82
CA ILE A 142 -22.66 18.89 -2.44
C ILE A 142 -22.18 18.64 -3.88
N PRO A 143 -23.07 18.71 -4.87
CA PRO A 143 -22.65 18.82 -6.26
C PRO A 143 -22.12 20.24 -6.46
N THR A 144 -21.03 20.41 -7.14
CA THR A 144 -20.47 21.71 -7.49
C THR A 144 -20.86 22.10 -8.91
N ASN A 145 -22.17 22.11 -9.18
CA ASN A 145 -22.66 22.77 -10.38
C ASN A 145 -22.82 24.27 -10.04
N TYR A 146 -21.80 25.06 -10.35
CA TYR A 146 -21.87 26.52 -10.47
C TYR A 146 -22.03 26.90 -11.93
#